data_ba3b34e8d7bdecb823aa078207ef50b9
#
_entry.id   ba3b34e8d7bdecb823aa078207ef50b9
#
_cell.length_a   1.000
_cell.length_b   1.000
_cell.length_c   1.000
_cell.angle_alpha   90.00
_cell.angle_beta   90.00
_cell.angle_gamma   90.00
#
_symmetry.space_group_name_H-M   'P 1'
#
loop_
_entity.id
_entity.type
_entity.pdbx_description
1 polymer ?
#
loop_
_entity_poly.entity_id
_entity_poly.type
_entity_poly.pdbx_seq_one_letter_code
_entity_poly.pdbx_strand_id
1 'polypeptide(L)'
;MADEERVVRCYLDLDVGDPEEHAERAAEHENAAQYIQRKGHQLGLDTNLKPSELDEEQRDLVREACASDPEFGAVVFDEPEPLRAGRLVLELFAGKCPKTCENFRCLVTGERGVGKASKKPLHYKGCRFHRVVRGFMMQGGDVVKGDGSSGDSIYGGKFNDEKPGLKLRHEGRGTLGMANSGKNSNTSQFYLTLAEGPLKQLDGKHVVFGRISPESLPVLDAVEARAFAGGVEGEEGEQPAVPIVIAGCGVLGEESS
;
A
#
# COMPACT_ATOMS: atom_id res chain seq x y z
N MET A 1 -2.97 -4.86 35.00
CA MET A 1 -2.21 -3.67 34.53
C MET A 1 -1.22 -4.03 33.39
N ALA A 2 -0.43 -5.12 33.52
CA ALA A 2 0.52 -5.49 32.45
C ALA A 2 -0.13 -5.93 31.11
N ASP A 3 -1.38 -6.34 31.11
CA ASP A 3 -2.07 -6.84 29.89
C ASP A 3 -2.69 -5.71 29.04
N GLU A 4 -2.91 -4.53 29.62
CA GLU A 4 -3.46 -3.36 28.90
C GLU A 4 -2.44 -2.65 28.00
N GLU A 5 -1.16 -2.88 28.22
CA GLU A 5 -0.04 -2.28 27.45
C GLU A 5 0.55 -3.23 26.39
N ARG A 6 -0.01 -4.43 26.26
CA ARG A 6 0.48 -5.40 25.26
C ARG A 6 0.32 -4.86 23.84
N VAL A 7 1.44 -4.69 23.16
CA VAL A 7 1.53 -4.26 21.77
C VAL A 7 2.09 -5.40 20.90
N VAL A 8 1.42 -5.67 19.80
CA VAL A 8 1.90 -6.62 18.78
C VAL A 8 2.33 -5.82 17.55
N ARG A 9 3.55 -6.03 17.08
CA ARG A 9 4.07 -5.36 15.88
C ARG A 9 3.86 -6.23 14.66
N CYS A 10 3.17 -5.67 13.67
CA CYS A 10 2.95 -6.26 12.35
C CYS A 10 3.57 -5.38 11.27
N TYR A 11 3.72 -5.92 10.07
CA TYR A 11 4.16 -5.11 8.93
C TYR A 11 3.30 -5.38 7.69
N LEU A 12 3.24 -4.36 6.84
CA LEU A 12 2.70 -4.42 5.48
C LEU A 12 3.77 -3.87 4.53
N ASP A 13 4.22 -4.66 3.57
CA ASP A 13 5.03 -4.21 2.46
C ASP A 13 4.10 -3.75 1.33
N LEU A 14 4.22 -2.51 0.92
CA LEU A 14 3.32 -1.90 -0.07
C LEU A 14 4.03 -1.71 -1.41
N ASP A 15 3.39 -2.19 -2.46
CA ASP A 15 3.71 -1.88 -3.84
C ASP A 15 2.68 -0.87 -4.38
N VAL A 16 3.15 0.16 -5.08
CA VAL A 16 2.34 1.23 -5.67
C VAL A 16 2.67 1.36 -7.15
N GLY A 17 1.67 1.17 -8.00
CA GLY A 17 1.81 1.16 -9.45
C GLY A 17 1.31 -0.15 -10.06
N ASP A 18 1.17 -0.15 -11.39
CA ASP A 18 0.82 -1.34 -12.15
C ASP A 18 2.09 -2.17 -12.44
N PRO A 19 2.14 -3.46 -12.11
CA PRO A 19 3.31 -4.30 -12.36
C PRO A 19 3.62 -4.49 -13.85
N GLU A 20 2.59 -4.53 -14.72
CA GLU A 20 2.77 -4.72 -16.16
C GLU A 20 3.35 -3.44 -16.77
N GLU A 21 2.78 -2.28 -16.46
CA GLU A 21 3.30 -0.98 -16.88
C GLU A 21 4.73 -0.74 -16.38
N HIS A 22 5.00 -1.10 -15.12
CA HIS A 22 6.36 -0.99 -14.57
C HIS A 22 7.36 -1.87 -15.32
N ALA A 23 6.98 -3.12 -15.62
CA ALA A 23 7.85 -4.05 -16.36
C ALA A 23 8.11 -3.56 -17.79
N GLU A 24 7.10 -3.00 -18.47
CA GLU A 24 7.22 -2.40 -19.79
C GLU A 24 8.20 -1.21 -19.76
N ARG A 25 8.00 -0.26 -18.85
CA ARG A 25 8.91 0.90 -18.71
C ARG A 25 10.33 0.50 -18.32
N ALA A 26 10.50 -0.55 -17.51
CA ALA A 26 11.82 -1.07 -17.18
C ALA A 26 12.53 -1.67 -18.40
N ALA A 27 11.78 -2.38 -19.25
CA ALA A 27 12.30 -2.90 -20.52
C ALA A 27 12.66 -1.78 -21.50
N GLU A 28 11.86 -0.73 -21.59
CA GLU A 28 12.14 0.45 -22.42
C GLU A 28 13.37 1.22 -21.92
N HIS A 29 13.56 1.32 -20.60
CA HIS A 29 14.77 1.92 -20.02
C HIS A 29 16.02 1.08 -20.31
N GLU A 30 15.90 -0.25 -20.20
CA GLU A 30 16.99 -1.17 -20.54
C GLU A 30 17.34 -1.09 -22.05
N ASN A 31 16.35 -0.95 -22.93
CA ASN A 31 16.56 -0.72 -24.37
C ASN A 31 17.42 0.55 -24.60
N ALA A 32 17.10 1.65 -23.91
CA ALA A 32 17.88 2.88 -24.00
C ALA A 32 19.33 2.66 -23.55
N ALA A 33 19.53 2.00 -22.40
CA ALA A 33 20.85 1.71 -21.86
C ALA A 33 21.68 0.83 -22.80
N GLN A 34 21.10 -0.23 -23.32
CA GLN A 34 21.76 -1.15 -24.26
C GLN A 34 22.09 -0.47 -25.59
N TYR A 35 21.18 0.38 -26.11
CA TYR A 35 21.45 1.13 -27.34
C TYR A 35 22.64 2.06 -27.15
N ILE A 36 22.67 2.86 -26.09
CA ILE A 36 23.80 3.76 -25.77
C ILE A 36 25.09 2.97 -25.70
N GLN A 37 25.13 1.88 -24.94
CA GLN A 37 26.30 1.06 -24.76
C GLN A 37 26.80 0.44 -26.06
N ARG A 38 25.94 -0.09 -26.91
CA ARG A 38 26.32 -0.88 -28.09
C ARG A 38 26.42 -0.04 -29.37
N LYS A 39 25.59 0.98 -29.52
CA LYS A 39 25.45 1.77 -30.76
C LYS A 39 25.59 3.28 -30.56
N GLY A 40 25.68 3.79 -29.31
CA GLY A 40 25.77 5.22 -29.01
C GLY A 40 26.92 5.94 -29.73
N HIS A 41 28.05 5.25 -29.98
CA HIS A 41 29.17 5.80 -30.74
C HIS A 41 28.77 6.22 -32.16
N GLN A 42 27.76 5.64 -32.78
CA GLN A 42 27.27 6.01 -34.11
C GLN A 42 26.54 7.37 -34.07
N LEU A 43 26.06 7.79 -32.92
CA LEU A 43 25.45 9.09 -32.67
C LEU A 43 26.43 10.10 -32.04
N GLY A 44 27.70 9.71 -31.87
CA GLY A 44 28.71 10.56 -31.22
C GLY A 44 28.58 10.64 -29.70
N LEU A 45 27.83 9.69 -29.08
CA LEU A 45 27.63 9.64 -27.64
C LEU A 45 28.77 8.86 -26.95
N ASP A 46 29.09 9.23 -25.71
CA ASP A 46 29.90 8.39 -24.84
C ASP A 46 29.04 7.16 -24.41
N THR A 47 29.56 5.98 -24.72
CA THR A 47 28.86 4.69 -24.47
C THR A 47 28.80 4.30 -23.00
N ASN A 48 29.46 5.06 -22.11
CA ASN A 48 29.39 4.87 -20.66
C ASN A 48 28.29 5.71 -19.98
N LEU A 49 27.65 6.62 -20.71
CA LEU A 49 26.57 7.43 -20.17
C LEU A 49 25.35 6.56 -19.84
N LYS A 50 24.71 6.89 -18.73
CA LYS A 50 23.38 6.33 -18.40
C LYS A 50 22.30 7.07 -19.19
N PRO A 51 21.15 6.43 -19.48
CA PRO A 51 20.06 7.10 -20.18
C PRO A 51 19.62 8.42 -19.54
N SER A 52 19.59 8.48 -18.21
CA SER A 52 19.20 9.68 -17.45
C SER A 52 20.19 10.85 -17.54
N GLU A 53 21.43 10.59 -17.95
CA GLU A 53 22.50 11.60 -18.08
C GLU A 53 22.49 12.30 -19.45
N LEU A 54 21.70 11.80 -20.40
CA LEU A 54 21.56 12.41 -21.73
C LEU A 54 20.78 13.73 -21.63
N ASP A 55 21.24 14.75 -22.38
CA ASP A 55 20.48 15.96 -22.62
C ASP A 55 19.31 15.70 -23.59
N GLU A 56 18.43 16.68 -23.76
CA GLU A 56 17.20 16.50 -24.56
C GLU A 56 17.50 16.22 -26.05
N GLU A 57 18.53 16.85 -26.61
CA GLU A 57 18.93 16.62 -28.02
C GLU A 57 19.47 15.19 -28.19
N GLN A 58 20.26 14.71 -27.28
CA GLN A 58 20.77 13.34 -27.26
C GLN A 58 19.66 12.32 -27.07
N ARG A 59 18.67 12.61 -26.19
CA ARG A 59 17.48 11.75 -26.00
C ARG A 59 16.67 11.62 -27.27
N ASP A 60 16.48 12.71 -28.03
CA ASP A 60 15.74 12.68 -29.28
C ASP A 60 16.50 11.85 -30.33
N LEU A 61 17.82 12.01 -30.45
CA LEU A 61 18.62 11.19 -31.36
C LEU A 61 18.51 9.69 -31.05
N VAL A 62 18.62 9.31 -29.77
CA VAL A 62 18.50 7.90 -29.34
C VAL A 62 17.09 7.39 -29.59
N ARG A 63 16.05 8.17 -29.34
CA ARG A 63 14.65 7.80 -29.56
C ARG A 63 14.38 7.51 -31.02
N GLU A 64 14.83 8.38 -31.93
CA GLU A 64 14.68 8.21 -33.37
C GLU A 64 15.45 7.00 -33.90
N ALA A 65 16.67 6.83 -33.42
CA ALA A 65 17.53 5.72 -33.81
C ALA A 65 16.96 4.36 -33.35
N CYS A 66 16.49 4.25 -32.11
CA CYS A 66 15.85 3.04 -31.59
C CYS A 66 14.55 2.72 -32.36
N ALA A 67 13.72 3.72 -32.65
CA ALA A 67 12.49 3.52 -33.42
C ALA A 67 12.74 2.97 -34.83
N SER A 68 13.91 3.21 -35.40
CA SER A 68 14.32 2.75 -36.72
C SER A 68 15.07 1.41 -36.70
N ASP A 69 15.44 0.92 -35.53
CA ASP A 69 16.27 -0.29 -35.35
C ASP A 69 15.40 -1.47 -34.89
N PRO A 70 15.30 -2.55 -35.70
CA PRO A 70 14.45 -3.69 -35.36
C PRO A 70 14.89 -4.49 -34.13
N GLU A 71 16.11 -4.27 -33.65
CA GLU A 71 16.63 -4.90 -32.43
C GLU A 71 16.15 -4.20 -31.15
N PHE A 72 15.77 -2.92 -31.25
CA PHE A 72 15.32 -2.09 -30.16
C PHE A 72 13.87 -1.67 -30.42
N GLY A 73 13.17 -1.28 -29.38
CA GLY A 73 11.79 -0.78 -29.45
C GLY A 73 11.69 0.63 -28.88
N ALA A 74 10.58 0.89 -28.19
CA ALA A 74 10.39 2.11 -27.43
C ALA A 74 11.46 2.25 -26.34
N VAL A 75 11.80 3.50 -26.02
CA VAL A 75 12.83 3.83 -25.01
C VAL A 75 12.33 4.88 -24.03
N VAL A 76 12.72 4.71 -22.77
CA VAL A 76 12.54 5.65 -21.66
C VAL A 76 13.89 5.94 -21.06
N PHE A 77 14.16 7.21 -20.73
CA PHE A 77 15.48 7.64 -20.26
C PHE A 77 15.59 7.72 -18.75
N ASP A 78 14.47 7.99 -18.08
CA ASP A 78 14.44 8.03 -16.62
C ASP A 78 14.15 6.63 -16.07
N GLU A 79 14.94 6.19 -15.09
CA GLU A 79 14.75 4.89 -14.45
C GLU A 79 13.34 4.84 -13.79
N PRO A 80 12.54 3.80 -14.07
CA PRO A 80 11.24 3.66 -13.44
C PRO A 80 11.36 3.56 -11.92
N GLU A 81 10.51 4.28 -11.21
CA GLU A 81 10.45 4.14 -9.75
C GLU A 81 10.12 2.69 -9.36
N PRO A 82 10.80 2.13 -8.36
CA PRO A 82 10.48 0.78 -7.87
C PRO A 82 9.00 0.67 -7.47
N LEU A 83 8.35 -0.44 -7.80
CA LEU A 83 6.98 -0.70 -7.31
C LEU A 83 6.90 -0.63 -5.80
N ARG A 84 7.92 -1.19 -5.10
CA ARG A 84 7.99 -1.20 -3.66
C ARG A 84 8.12 0.22 -3.10
N ALA A 85 7.03 0.73 -2.51
CA ALA A 85 7.03 2.02 -1.83
C ALA A 85 7.69 1.93 -0.44
N GLY A 86 7.59 0.78 0.23
CA GLY A 86 8.24 0.55 1.50
C GLY A 86 7.47 -0.39 2.42
N ARG A 87 7.93 -0.45 3.68
CA ARG A 87 7.32 -1.25 4.75
C ARG A 87 6.66 -0.34 5.78
N LEU A 88 5.36 -0.51 5.99
CA LEU A 88 4.64 0.06 7.12
C LEU A 88 4.73 -0.90 8.31
N VAL A 89 5.26 -0.43 9.41
CA VAL A 89 5.21 -1.12 10.69
C VAL A 89 4.01 -0.60 11.48
N LEU A 90 3.20 -1.52 11.97
CA LEU A 90 1.96 -1.26 12.69
C LEU A 90 2.08 -1.75 14.14
N GLU A 91 1.71 -0.91 15.08
CA GLU A 91 1.62 -1.22 16.50
C GLU A 91 0.15 -1.48 16.85
N LEU A 92 -0.19 -2.74 17.14
CA LEU A 92 -1.54 -3.16 17.49
C LEU A 92 -1.74 -3.12 19.00
N PHE A 93 -2.78 -2.46 19.47
CA PHE A 93 -3.13 -2.32 20.88
C PHE A 93 -3.83 -3.58 21.42
N ALA A 94 -3.11 -4.71 21.46
CA ALA A 94 -3.65 -6.03 21.77
C ALA A 94 -4.24 -6.11 23.19
N GLY A 95 -3.70 -5.35 24.15
CA GLY A 95 -4.27 -5.26 25.49
C GLY A 95 -5.62 -4.55 25.55
N LYS A 96 -5.89 -3.61 24.63
CA LYS A 96 -7.16 -2.87 24.57
C LYS A 96 -8.19 -3.52 23.64
N CYS A 97 -7.73 -4.07 22.52
CA CYS A 97 -8.57 -4.63 21.46
C CYS A 97 -8.14 -6.06 21.09
N PRO A 98 -8.15 -7.02 22.04
CA PRO A 98 -7.58 -8.35 21.79
C PRO A 98 -8.21 -9.10 20.63
N LYS A 99 -9.52 -9.01 20.43
CA LYS A 99 -10.21 -9.69 19.33
C LYS A 99 -9.89 -9.06 17.97
N THR A 100 -9.91 -7.75 17.89
CA THR A 100 -9.61 -7.01 16.67
C THR A 100 -8.15 -7.22 16.27
N CYS A 101 -7.22 -7.10 17.22
CA CYS A 101 -5.80 -7.33 16.99
C CYS A 101 -5.51 -8.78 16.59
N GLU A 102 -6.14 -9.77 17.22
CA GLU A 102 -5.98 -11.18 16.84
C GLU A 102 -6.51 -11.45 15.43
N ASN A 103 -7.67 -10.87 15.05
CA ASN A 103 -8.18 -10.96 13.70
C ASN A 103 -7.15 -10.40 12.69
N PHE A 104 -6.66 -9.19 12.93
CA PHE A 104 -5.68 -8.54 12.06
C PHE A 104 -4.38 -9.34 11.99
N ARG A 105 -3.85 -9.79 13.14
CA ARG A 105 -2.63 -10.61 13.22
C ARG A 105 -2.76 -11.90 12.40
N CYS A 106 -3.88 -12.61 12.51
CA CYS A 106 -4.11 -13.82 11.73
C CYS A 106 -4.26 -13.54 10.23
N LEU A 107 -4.77 -12.36 9.86
CA LEU A 107 -4.91 -11.96 8.46
C LEU A 107 -3.56 -11.52 7.85
N VAL A 108 -2.63 -10.97 8.63
CA VAL A 108 -1.28 -10.69 8.12
C VAL A 108 -0.42 -11.94 8.01
N THR A 109 -0.67 -12.98 8.82
CA THR A 109 0.08 -14.25 8.74
C THR A 109 -0.55 -15.25 7.77
N GLY A 110 -1.86 -15.15 7.52
CA GLY A 110 -2.59 -16.13 6.71
C GLY A 110 -2.79 -17.50 7.39
N GLU A 111 -2.42 -17.64 8.65
CA GLU A 111 -2.38 -18.92 9.39
C GLU A 111 -3.75 -19.61 9.57
N ARG A 112 -4.85 -18.87 9.41
CA ARG A 112 -6.22 -19.39 9.51
C ARG A 112 -6.73 -20.03 8.21
N GLY A 113 -5.94 -19.95 7.14
CA GLY A 113 -6.27 -20.55 5.85
C GLY A 113 -7.54 -19.95 5.24
N VAL A 114 -8.55 -20.76 4.99
CA VAL A 114 -9.77 -20.36 4.29
C VAL A 114 -10.89 -19.96 5.26
N GLY A 115 -11.50 -18.80 5.01
CA GLY A 115 -12.62 -18.27 5.79
C GLY A 115 -13.86 -19.15 5.72
N LYS A 116 -14.51 -19.34 6.88
CA LYS A 116 -15.70 -20.20 6.97
C LYS A 116 -16.90 -19.61 6.23
N ALA A 117 -17.05 -18.29 6.25
CA ALA A 117 -18.17 -17.60 5.60
C ALA A 117 -17.91 -17.38 4.11
N SER A 118 -16.76 -16.77 3.75
CA SER A 118 -16.45 -16.37 2.38
C SER A 118 -15.94 -17.49 1.49
N LYS A 119 -15.36 -18.55 2.06
CA LYS A 119 -14.61 -19.60 1.34
C LYS A 119 -13.39 -19.03 0.56
N LYS A 120 -12.86 -17.89 1.00
CA LYS A 120 -11.67 -17.22 0.46
C LYS A 120 -10.52 -17.29 1.46
N PRO A 121 -9.26 -17.16 1.01
CA PRO A 121 -8.12 -17.09 1.91
C PRO A 121 -8.23 -15.92 2.89
N LEU A 122 -8.03 -16.17 4.17
CA LEU A 122 -7.95 -15.15 5.21
C LEU A 122 -6.52 -14.62 5.29
N HIS A 123 -6.10 -13.84 4.29
CA HIS A 123 -4.74 -13.32 4.19
C HIS A 123 -4.74 -11.97 3.48
N TYR A 124 -4.00 -10.99 4.02
CA TYR A 124 -3.89 -9.67 3.41
C TYR A 124 -2.92 -9.60 2.23
N LYS A 125 -2.00 -10.56 2.07
CA LYS A 125 -1.10 -10.56 0.91
C LYS A 125 -1.88 -10.60 -0.40
N GLY A 126 -1.61 -9.65 -1.27
CA GLY A 126 -2.33 -9.45 -2.54
C GLY A 126 -3.59 -8.58 -2.43
N CYS A 127 -4.03 -8.20 -1.24
CA CYS A 127 -5.14 -7.28 -1.08
C CYS A 127 -4.77 -5.86 -1.50
N ARG A 128 -5.75 -5.14 -2.05
CA ARG A 128 -5.60 -3.75 -2.49
C ARG A 128 -6.16 -2.78 -1.45
N PHE A 129 -5.61 -1.58 -1.45
CA PHE A 129 -6.31 -0.41 -0.92
C PHE A 129 -7.24 0.11 -2.01
N HIS A 130 -8.52 -0.22 -1.88
CA HIS A 130 -9.53 0.06 -2.90
C HIS A 130 -10.12 1.47 -2.78
N ARG A 131 -9.84 2.18 -1.69
CA ARG A 131 -10.31 3.54 -1.43
C ARG A 131 -9.21 4.36 -0.77
N VAL A 132 -8.88 5.51 -1.37
CA VAL A 132 -7.93 6.47 -0.82
C VAL A 132 -8.49 7.87 -0.98
N VAL A 133 -8.64 8.58 0.14
CA VAL A 133 -9.10 9.97 0.16
C VAL A 133 -8.00 10.83 0.75
N ARG A 134 -7.44 11.72 -0.07
CA ARG A 134 -6.33 12.61 0.31
C ARG A 134 -6.64 13.39 1.58
N GLY A 135 -5.71 13.39 2.53
CA GLY A 135 -5.87 14.10 3.80
C GLY A 135 -6.98 13.56 4.69
N PHE A 136 -7.54 12.38 4.37
CA PHE A 136 -8.54 11.71 5.19
C PHE A 136 -8.13 10.29 5.57
N MET A 137 -8.17 9.34 4.64
CA MET A 137 -7.83 7.95 4.95
C MET A 137 -7.57 7.10 3.70
N MET A 138 -6.87 5.98 3.87
CA MET A 138 -6.78 4.90 2.91
C MET A 138 -7.36 3.62 3.50
N GLN A 139 -8.25 2.95 2.77
CA GLN A 139 -9.00 1.76 3.20
C GLN A 139 -8.69 0.57 2.31
N GLY A 140 -8.44 -0.57 2.96
CA GLY A 140 -8.14 -1.83 2.31
C GLY A 140 -8.60 -3.03 3.12
N GLY A 141 -8.07 -4.21 2.77
CA GLY A 141 -8.30 -5.44 3.52
C GLY A 141 -9.61 -6.18 3.19
N ASP A 142 -10.23 -5.91 2.04
CA ASP A 142 -11.28 -6.78 1.51
C ASP A 142 -10.65 -8.05 0.92
N VAL A 143 -10.51 -9.08 1.76
CA VAL A 143 -9.91 -10.38 1.39
C VAL A 143 -10.83 -11.24 0.52
N VAL A 144 -12.05 -10.80 0.25
CA VAL A 144 -13.08 -11.58 -0.46
C VAL A 144 -13.20 -11.17 -1.92
N LYS A 145 -13.41 -9.87 -2.17
CA LYS A 145 -13.61 -9.31 -3.52
C LYS A 145 -12.53 -8.29 -3.90
N GLY A 146 -11.91 -7.62 -2.93
CA GLY A 146 -10.89 -6.62 -3.17
C GLY A 146 -11.43 -5.24 -3.58
N ASP A 147 -12.75 -5.06 -3.62
CA ASP A 147 -13.44 -3.83 -4.07
C ASP A 147 -14.09 -3.03 -2.93
N GLY A 148 -13.97 -3.50 -1.69
CA GLY A 148 -14.56 -2.88 -0.50
C GLY A 148 -16.00 -3.28 -0.22
N SER A 149 -16.67 -4.01 -1.11
CA SER A 149 -18.07 -4.42 -0.91
C SER A 149 -18.23 -5.63 0.01
N SER A 150 -17.13 -6.26 0.44
CA SER A 150 -17.14 -7.54 1.12
C SER A 150 -16.11 -7.60 2.24
N GLY A 151 -15.99 -8.74 2.91
CA GLY A 151 -14.99 -9.03 3.94
C GLY A 151 -15.36 -10.26 4.74
N ASP A 152 -14.36 -10.87 5.37
CA ASP A 152 -14.56 -12.00 6.29
C ASP A 152 -13.64 -11.83 7.50
N SER A 153 -13.81 -12.64 8.51
CA SER A 153 -12.94 -12.61 9.69
C SER A 153 -12.60 -14.02 10.15
N ILE A 154 -11.62 -14.12 11.04
CA ILE A 154 -11.28 -15.41 11.66
C ILE A 154 -12.45 -15.99 12.49
N TYR A 155 -13.45 -15.17 12.77
CA TYR A 155 -14.64 -15.55 13.54
C TYR A 155 -15.79 -16.06 12.65
N GLY A 156 -15.65 -15.99 11.33
CA GLY A 156 -16.65 -16.43 10.35
C GLY A 156 -17.68 -15.35 10.06
N GLY A 157 -17.33 -14.34 9.30
CA GLY A 157 -18.13 -13.17 8.95
C GLY A 157 -17.89 -11.97 9.84
N LYS A 158 -18.95 -11.27 10.22
CA LYS A 158 -18.88 -10.06 11.03
C LYS A 158 -18.59 -10.36 12.50
N PHE A 159 -17.89 -9.45 13.19
CA PHE A 159 -17.69 -9.50 14.64
C PHE A 159 -17.94 -8.15 15.31
N ASN A 160 -18.18 -8.22 16.63
CA ASN A 160 -18.60 -7.07 17.42
C ASN A 160 -17.48 -6.07 17.67
N ASP A 161 -17.90 -4.81 17.83
CA ASP A 161 -17.02 -3.73 18.26
C ASP A 161 -16.47 -3.98 19.67
N GLU A 162 -15.19 -3.70 19.88
CA GLU A 162 -14.57 -3.71 21.19
C GLU A 162 -14.68 -2.31 21.83
N LYS A 163 -15.39 -2.23 22.94
CA LYS A 163 -15.69 -0.97 23.64
C LYS A 163 -14.44 -0.14 24.00
N PRO A 164 -13.30 -0.74 24.44
CA PRO A 164 -12.09 0.06 24.69
C PRO A 164 -11.59 0.75 23.43
N GLY A 165 -11.60 0.08 22.27
CA GLY A 165 -11.20 0.66 20.99
C GLY A 165 -12.13 1.76 20.47
N LEU A 166 -13.44 1.67 20.76
CA LEU A 166 -14.40 2.75 20.47
C LEU A 166 -14.16 4.01 21.32
N LYS A 167 -13.49 3.89 22.47
CA LYS A 167 -13.13 5.03 23.34
C LYS A 167 -11.83 5.71 22.90
N LEU A 168 -11.01 5.03 22.12
CA LEU A 168 -9.82 5.62 21.53
C LEU A 168 -10.23 6.62 20.45
N ARG A 169 -9.40 7.65 20.26
CA ARG A 169 -9.66 8.72 19.32
C ARG A 169 -8.79 8.58 18.08
N HIS A 170 -9.29 9.11 16.98
CA HIS A 170 -8.52 9.27 15.74
C HIS A 170 -7.72 10.57 15.86
N GLU A 171 -6.56 10.52 16.50
CA GLU A 171 -5.78 11.73 16.86
C GLU A 171 -5.07 12.36 15.68
N GLY A 172 -4.96 11.65 14.55
CA GLY A 172 -4.32 12.17 13.34
C GLY A 172 -3.76 11.07 12.46
N ARG A 173 -2.73 11.43 11.70
CA ARG A 173 -2.09 10.61 10.68
C ARG A 173 -1.54 9.30 11.25
N GLY A 174 -1.80 8.20 10.52
CA GLY A 174 -1.31 6.88 10.88
C GLY A 174 -2.15 6.13 11.92
N THR A 175 -3.33 6.63 12.32
CA THR A 175 -4.25 5.85 13.17
C THR A 175 -4.81 4.67 12.37
N LEU A 176 -4.79 3.47 12.99
CA LEU A 176 -5.31 2.24 12.42
C LEU A 176 -6.70 1.93 13.01
N GLY A 177 -7.72 1.89 12.15
CA GLY A 177 -9.11 1.65 12.55
C GLY A 177 -9.79 0.58 11.71
N MET A 178 -10.84 -0.04 12.27
CA MET A 178 -11.69 -0.99 11.55
C MET A 178 -12.70 -0.27 10.67
N ALA A 179 -12.70 -0.61 9.38
CA ALA A 179 -13.82 -0.26 8.51
C ALA A 179 -15.02 -1.14 8.83
N ASN A 180 -16.20 -0.54 8.87
CA ASN A 180 -17.44 -1.24 9.17
C ASN A 180 -18.64 -0.65 8.38
N SER A 181 -19.74 -1.39 8.30
CA SER A 181 -21.01 -0.96 7.72
C SER A 181 -22.05 -0.61 8.80
N GLY A 182 -21.61 -0.14 9.95
CA GLY A 182 -22.38 0.17 11.14
C GLY A 182 -21.94 -0.67 12.34
N LYS A 183 -22.63 -0.50 13.46
CA LYS A 183 -22.28 -1.12 14.74
C LYS A 183 -22.16 -2.65 14.63
N ASN A 184 -21.11 -3.21 15.22
CA ASN A 184 -20.86 -4.65 15.30
C ASN A 184 -20.79 -5.34 13.92
N SER A 185 -20.16 -4.68 12.93
CA SER A 185 -20.04 -5.21 11.57
C SER A 185 -18.58 -5.25 11.08
N ASN A 186 -17.62 -5.35 11.99
CA ASN A 186 -16.20 -5.50 11.63
C ASN A 186 -15.96 -6.81 10.88
N THR A 187 -15.06 -6.80 9.91
CA THR A 187 -14.63 -7.98 9.15
C THR A 187 -13.09 -7.97 9.00
N SER A 188 -12.60 -8.07 7.78
CA SER A 188 -11.18 -7.91 7.46
C SER A 188 -10.80 -6.49 7.08
N GLN A 189 -11.76 -5.63 6.70
CA GLN A 189 -11.45 -4.31 6.21
C GLN A 189 -10.98 -3.36 7.31
N PHE A 190 -9.94 -2.62 7.01
CA PHE A 190 -9.34 -1.62 7.89
C PHE A 190 -9.00 -0.35 7.12
N TYR A 191 -8.68 0.71 7.83
CA TYR A 191 -8.16 1.93 7.24
C TYR A 191 -7.00 2.50 8.06
N LEU A 192 -6.18 3.29 7.37
CA LEU A 192 -5.14 4.13 7.93
C LEU A 192 -5.51 5.59 7.69
N THR A 193 -5.46 6.41 8.72
CA THR A 193 -5.76 7.85 8.56
C THR A 193 -4.61 8.58 7.90
N LEU A 194 -4.94 9.52 7.00
CA LEU A 194 -4.01 10.40 6.29
C LEU A 194 -4.12 11.87 6.75
N ALA A 195 -5.11 12.18 7.58
CA ALA A 195 -5.32 13.51 8.12
C ALA A 195 -4.26 13.89 9.15
N GLU A 196 -3.75 15.11 9.08
CA GLU A 196 -2.78 15.64 10.05
C GLU A 196 -3.39 15.94 11.43
N GLY A 197 -4.70 16.12 11.49
CA GLY A 197 -5.44 16.44 12.70
C GLY A 197 -6.51 15.42 13.06
N PRO A 198 -7.19 15.61 14.21
CA PRO A 198 -8.18 14.67 14.72
C PRO A 198 -9.39 14.48 13.80
N LEU A 199 -9.81 13.26 13.60
CA LEU A 199 -10.99 12.87 12.82
C LEU A 199 -12.18 12.53 13.73
N LYS A 200 -12.70 13.53 14.44
CA LYS A 200 -13.77 13.38 15.44
C LYS A 200 -15.05 12.73 14.89
N GLN A 201 -15.32 12.84 13.60
CA GLN A 201 -16.47 12.21 12.94
C GLN A 201 -16.42 10.68 12.94
N LEU A 202 -15.23 10.08 13.13
CA LEU A 202 -15.02 8.62 13.22
C LEU A 202 -15.05 8.11 14.66
N ASP A 203 -14.85 8.99 15.65
CA ASP A 203 -14.80 8.62 17.07
C ASP A 203 -16.11 8.00 17.52
N GLY A 204 -16.01 6.90 18.30
CA GLY A 204 -17.14 6.14 18.84
C GLY A 204 -17.90 5.31 17.81
N LYS A 205 -17.56 5.38 16.52
CA LYS A 205 -18.19 4.62 15.44
C LYS A 205 -17.30 3.49 14.92
N HIS A 206 -15.99 3.71 14.94
CA HIS A 206 -14.99 2.76 14.45
C HIS A 206 -14.02 2.39 15.56
N VAL A 207 -13.69 1.11 15.64
CA VAL A 207 -12.73 0.59 16.61
C VAL A 207 -11.33 1.01 16.19
N VAL A 208 -10.69 1.88 16.96
CA VAL A 208 -9.24 2.13 16.84
C VAL A 208 -8.52 1.00 17.57
N PHE A 209 -7.63 0.31 16.87
CA PHE A 209 -6.94 -0.86 17.43
C PHE A 209 -5.42 -0.84 17.24
N GLY A 210 -4.88 0.25 16.69
CA GLY A 210 -3.44 0.40 16.48
C GLY A 210 -3.08 1.74 15.85
N ARG A 211 -1.81 1.82 15.47
CA ARG A 211 -1.25 2.96 14.75
C ARG A 211 -0.07 2.51 13.89
N ILE A 212 0.34 3.34 12.95
CA ILE A 212 1.62 3.22 12.28
C ILE A 212 2.71 3.63 13.26
N SER A 213 3.79 2.85 13.31
CA SER A 213 4.99 3.22 14.05
C SER A 213 5.62 4.50 13.46
N PRO A 214 6.07 5.45 14.29
CA PRO A 214 6.57 6.75 13.82
C PRO A 214 7.65 6.66 12.74
N GLU A 215 8.53 5.67 12.82
CA GLU A 215 9.58 5.43 11.82
C GLU A 215 9.05 5.04 10.44
N SER A 216 7.81 4.61 10.33
CA SER A 216 7.16 4.22 9.07
C SER A 216 6.27 5.31 8.46
N LEU A 217 6.08 6.44 9.13
CA LEU A 217 5.28 7.55 8.58
C LEU A 217 5.81 8.07 7.23
N PRO A 218 7.13 8.20 7.00
CA PRO A 218 7.64 8.58 5.68
C PRO A 218 7.23 7.63 4.54
N VAL A 219 7.03 6.34 4.85
CA VAL A 219 6.52 5.38 3.87
C VAL A 219 5.05 5.66 3.54
N LEU A 220 4.25 6.02 4.54
CA LEU A 220 2.85 6.42 4.32
C LEU A 220 2.77 7.68 3.45
N ASP A 221 3.68 8.64 3.64
CA ASP A 221 3.77 9.87 2.84
C ASP A 221 4.12 9.54 1.38
N ALA A 222 5.09 8.66 1.16
CA ALA A 222 5.47 8.20 -0.17
C ALA A 222 4.32 7.46 -0.89
N VAL A 223 3.59 6.60 -0.16
CA VAL A 223 2.41 5.89 -0.69
C VAL A 223 1.32 6.87 -1.08
N GLU A 224 1.00 7.85 -0.21
CA GLU A 224 -0.01 8.87 -0.50
C GLU A 224 0.38 9.74 -1.70
N ALA A 225 1.63 10.19 -1.76
CA ALA A 225 2.12 10.99 -2.89
C ALA A 225 1.97 10.25 -4.22
N ARG A 226 2.35 8.97 -4.28
CA ARG A 226 2.24 8.12 -5.47
C ARG A 226 0.80 7.77 -5.82
N ALA A 227 -0.07 7.56 -4.82
CA ALA A 227 -1.49 7.27 -5.02
C ALA A 227 -2.23 8.39 -5.78
N PHE A 228 -1.70 9.62 -5.70
CA PHE A 228 -2.26 10.80 -6.35
C PHE A 228 -1.32 11.41 -7.41
N ALA A 229 -0.27 10.70 -7.81
CA ALA A 229 0.60 11.11 -8.91
C ALA A 229 -0.21 11.14 -10.22
N GLY A 230 -0.10 12.23 -10.97
CA GLY A 230 -0.85 12.41 -12.22
C GLY A 230 -2.05 13.36 -12.14
N GLY A 231 -2.32 13.94 -10.95
CA GLY A 231 -3.27 15.05 -10.82
C GLY A 231 -4.74 14.70 -11.02
N VAL A 232 -5.08 13.42 -11.07
CA VAL A 232 -6.48 12.99 -11.12
C VAL A 232 -7.05 13.07 -9.70
N GLU A 233 -7.47 14.25 -9.30
CA GLU A 233 -8.48 14.38 -8.26
C GLU A 233 -9.76 13.84 -8.88
N GLY A 234 -10.03 12.56 -8.57
CA GLY A 234 -11.24 11.93 -9.07
C GLY A 234 -12.47 12.64 -8.50
N GLU A 235 -13.16 13.41 -9.33
CA GLU A 235 -14.47 13.98 -9.00
C GLU A 235 -15.55 12.92 -8.74
N GLU A 236 -15.30 11.63 -9.02
CA GLU A 236 -16.26 10.54 -8.84
C GLU A 236 -15.69 9.26 -8.19
N GLY A 237 -14.43 9.20 -7.79
CA GLY A 237 -13.87 7.94 -7.31
C GLY A 237 -12.87 8.13 -6.19
N GLU A 238 -13.23 7.69 -5.02
CA GLU A 238 -12.33 7.51 -3.87
C GLU A 238 -11.31 6.38 -4.14
N GLN A 239 -11.09 6.01 -5.42
CA GLN A 239 -10.10 5.02 -5.86
C GLN A 239 -8.76 5.71 -6.09
N PRO A 240 -7.63 5.08 -5.70
CA PRO A 240 -6.31 5.62 -6.00
C PRO A 240 -6.08 5.62 -7.52
N ALA A 241 -5.32 6.61 -8.02
CA ALA A 241 -4.99 6.74 -9.44
C ALA A 241 -4.18 5.53 -9.96
N VAL A 242 -3.39 4.92 -9.09
CA VAL A 242 -2.61 3.70 -9.36
C VAL A 242 -2.88 2.64 -8.30
N PRO A 243 -2.77 1.35 -8.63
CA PRO A 243 -2.96 0.28 -7.66
C PRO A 243 -2.01 0.39 -6.46
N ILE A 244 -2.56 0.20 -5.25
CA ILE A 244 -1.78 0.04 -4.02
C ILE A 244 -2.06 -1.35 -3.49
N VAL A 245 -1.03 -2.19 -3.46
CA VAL A 245 -1.15 -3.62 -3.12
C VAL A 245 -0.30 -3.97 -1.91
N ILE A 246 -0.84 -4.77 -1.01
CA ILE A 246 -0.08 -5.40 0.08
C ILE A 246 0.71 -6.57 -0.52
N ALA A 247 1.95 -6.33 -0.90
CA ALA A 247 2.81 -7.32 -1.54
C ALA A 247 3.40 -8.32 -0.56
N GLY A 248 3.55 -7.91 0.72
CA GLY A 248 4.01 -8.75 1.81
C GLY A 248 3.40 -8.29 3.14
N CYS A 249 3.21 -9.19 4.06
CA CYS A 249 2.74 -8.87 5.41
C CYS A 249 3.12 -9.97 6.39
N GLY A 250 3.18 -9.63 7.67
CA GLY A 250 3.53 -10.57 8.73
C GLY A 250 3.65 -9.90 10.10
N VAL A 251 4.13 -10.68 11.07
CA VAL A 251 4.38 -10.26 12.44
C VAL A 251 5.88 -10.04 12.64
N LEU A 252 6.27 -8.95 13.29
CA LEU A 252 7.67 -8.64 13.62
C LEU A 252 8.10 -9.16 15.01
N GLY A 253 7.15 -9.47 15.86
CA GLY A 253 7.35 -9.91 17.22
C GLY A 253 6.40 -9.22 18.20
N GLU A 254 6.42 -9.69 19.45
CA GLU A 254 5.75 -9.04 20.58
C GLU A 254 6.84 -8.30 21.38
N GLU A 255 6.68 -7.00 21.59
CA GLU A 255 7.48 -6.27 22.57
C GLU A 255 6.68 -6.30 23.88
N SER A 256 7.24 -6.97 24.89
CA SER A 256 6.85 -6.80 26.29
C SER A 256 7.63 -5.61 26.82
N SER A 257 6.92 -4.55 27.17
CA SER A 257 7.45 -3.40 27.92
C SER A 257 7.90 -3.80 29.30
#